data_45d4f3bb7cd0bcc50a5cccfd056e686e
#
_entry.id   45d4f3bb7cd0bcc50a5cccfd056e686e
#
_cell.length_a   1.000
_cell.length_b   1.000
_cell.length_c   1.000
_cell.angle_alpha   90.00
_cell.angle_beta   90.00
_cell.angle_gamma   90.00
#
_symmetry.space_group_name_H-M   'P 1'
#
loop_
_entity.id
_entity.type
_entity.pdbx_description
1 polymer ?
#
loop_
_entity_poly.entity_id
_entity_poly.type
_entity_poly.pdbx_seq_one_letter_code
_entity_poly.pdbx_strand_id
1 'polypeptide(L)'
;MSINRLTQFHEDPVVIAWWQARLGTALTWCTPGRRRTALAIAAVVAGVIRPVREMARADDLPVPSDWLGLASLVLALFAILWLVYQAAAHFRSLPASVRRHPQISLHLLYWGGLALLWLTVPTAGAWRELLLGIAIIFPYLIWRCGYLLLSGQYGRAASTRFVDQIIPLWPAFGGSNTPYGKGLDYLSKCEARSDEELARSQLAGIKLVILGLLWDAAMTLMERTFYGPENAIPRLDQLVAQGGQAPFLASWASLYCELVWQVLRHAAHGHVIIGTLRLFGFNVFRNTYKPLLSESILEFWNRYYYYFKELMANFFFLPTFTNLGTRLRNWPRLRLLAAVFAAAFVGNMYYHLLNMETLVAQGYVFEAVYTLRSRFFYCFLLAIGIYVSMRRQQSRGGKPLAAGHLARIGRIFGVWTFFALIFIWNVRSSTPFLARVDFFLSLFGFA
;
A
#
# COMPACT_ATOMS: atom_id res chain seq x y z
N MET A 1 15.09 17.65 29.75
CA MET A 1 13.81 17.32 29.06
C MET A 1 13.86 15.83 28.71
N SER A 2 12.93 14.99 29.19
CA SER A 2 12.99 13.57 28.88
C SER A 2 12.68 13.32 27.39
N ILE A 3 13.35 12.35 26.76
CA ILE A 3 13.15 11.98 25.35
C ILE A 3 11.67 11.74 25.05
N ASN A 4 10.89 11.25 26.02
CA ASN A 4 9.43 11.06 25.89
C ASN A 4 8.67 12.37 25.66
N ARG A 5 9.06 13.47 26.30
CA ARG A 5 8.42 14.79 26.05
C ARG A 5 8.69 15.33 24.65
N LEU A 6 9.91 15.15 24.13
CA LEU A 6 10.25 15.52 22.75
C LEU A 6 9.47 14.70 21.71
N THR A 7 9.23 13.43 21.98
CA THR A 7 8.52 12.55 21.03
C THR A 7 6.99 12.63 21.14
N GLN A 8 6.44 13.20 22.23
CA GLN A 8 5.01 13.30 22.48
C GLN A 8 4.51 14.75 22.61
N PHE A 9 5.26 15.72 22.12
CA PHE A 9 4.91 17.15 22.23
C PHE A 9 3.50 17.48 21.67
N HIS A 10 3.02 16.71 20.71
CA HIS A 10 1.69 16.86 20.10
C HIS A 10 0.54 16.39 21.02
N GLU A 11 0.83 15.79 22.15
CA GLU A 11 -0.12 15.40 23.21
C GLU A 11 0.03 16.28 24.46
N ASP A 12 1.05 17.15 24.50
CA ASP A 12 1.29 18.04 25.62
C ASP A 12 0.28 19.22 25.60
N PRO A 13 -0.56 19.37 26.65
CA PRO A 13 -1.57 20.42 26.69
C PRO A 13 -0.98 21.83 26.55
N VAL A 14 0.22 22.06 27.08
CA VAL A 14 0.89 23.36 27.00
C VAL A 14 1.27 23.70 25.56
N VAL A 15 1.79 22.70 24.82
CA VAL A 15 2.16 22.87 23.42
C VAL A 15 0.91 23.05 22.54
N ILE A 16 -0.16 22.31 22.83
CA ILE A 16 -1.44 22.44 22.12
C ILE A 16 -2.03 23.84 22.36
N ALA A 17 -2.07 24.30 23.61
CA ALA A 17 -2.56 25.64 23.94
C ALA A 17 -1.70 26.75 23.30
N TRP A 18 -0.38 26.60 23.29
CA TRP A 18 0.52 27.49 22.59
C TRP A 18 0.24 27.54 21.09
N TRP A 19 0.02 26.39 20.46
CA TRP A 19 -0.30 26.28 19.04
C TRP A 19 -1.64 26.96 18.72
N GLN A 20 -2.66 26.75 19.56
CA GLN A 20 -3.96 27.40 19.44
C GLN A 20 -3.86 28.92 19.61
N ALA A 21 -3.08 29.38 20.57
CA ALA A 21 -2.89 30.82 20.80
C ALA A 21 -2.19 31.51 19.60
N ARG A 22 -1.25 30.83 18.95
CA ARG A 22 -0.52 31.39 17.81
C ARG A 22 -1.29 31.31 16.48
N LEU A 23 -2.08 30.28 16.29
CA LEU A 23 -2.79 29.99 15.04
C LEU A 23 -4.31 30.05 15.19
N GLY A 24 -4.83 30.63 16.29
CA GLY A 24 -6.26 30.63 16.59
C GLY A 24 -7.14 31.08 15.42
N THR A 25 -6.80 32.23 14.80
CA THR A 25 -7.52 32.74 13.62
C THR A 25 -7.46 31.78 12.43
N ALA A 26 -6.31 31.14 12.19
CA ALA A 26 -6.18 30.16 11.11
C ALA A 26 -6.94 28.86 11.42
N LEU A 27 -6.94 28.40 12.68
CA LEU A 27 -7.68 27.21 13.11
C LEU A 27 -9.19 27.41 12.96
N THR A 28 -9.72 28.54 13.44
CA THR A 28 -11.14 28.88 13.29
C THR A 28 -11.55 29.06 11.83
N TRP A 29 -10.65 29.58 10.98
CA TRP A 29 -10.88 29.67 9.54
C TRP A 29 -10.89 28.26 8.87
N CYS A 30 -10.07 27.33 9.34
CA CYS A 30 -9.94 25.98 8.82
C CYS A 30 -11.09 25.04 9.23
N THR A 31 -12.34 25.45 9.02
CA THR A 31 -13.52 24.62 9.28
C THR A 31 -13.47 23.28 8.53
N PRO A 32 -14.14 22.20 9.02
CA PRO A 32 -14.21 20.92 8.31
C PRO A 32 -14.63 21.07 6.85
N GLY A 33 -15.61 21.93 6.56
CA GLY A 33 -16.07 22.17 5.18
C GLY A 33 -14.97 22.76 4.29
N ARG A 34 -14.23 23.76 4.76
CA ARG A 34 -13.12 24.40 4.00
C ARG A 34 -11.98 23.42 3.76
N ARG A 35 -11.61 22.62 4.77
CA ARG A 35 -10.57 21.59 4.65
C ARG A 35 -10.96 20.55 3.60
N ARG A 36 -12.21 20.07 3.61
CA ARG A 36 -12.73 19.14 2.60
C ARG A 36 -12.72 19.75 1.21
N THR A 37 -13.12 21.02 1.06
CA THR A 37 -13.06 21.72 -0.23
C THR A 37 -11.61 21.82 -0.73
N ALA A 38 -10.66 22.22 0.11
CA ALA A 38 -9.26 22.29 -0.26
C ALA A 38 -8.71 20.92 -0.71
N LEU A 39 -9.06 19.85 0.01
CA LEU A 39 -8.67 18.49 -0.37
C LEU A 39 -9.37 18.01 -1.66
N ALA A 40 -10.62 18.41 -1.89
CA ALA A 40 -11.31 18.09 -3.14
C ALA A 40 -10.63 18.76 -4.35
N ILE A 41 -10.25 20.05 -4.21
CA ILE A 41 -9.48 20.75 -5.24
C ILE A 41 -8.13 20.04 -5.48
N ALA A 42 -7.38 19.75 -4.41
CA ALA A 42 -6.12 19.04 -4.50
C ALA A 42 -6.29 17.64 -5.14
N ALA A 43 -7.40 16.96 -4.87
CA ALA A 43 -7.73 15.67 -5.47
C ALA A 43 -8.03 15.78 -6.97
N VAL A 44 -8.72 16.84 -7.41
CA VAL A 44 -8.93 17.11 -8.84
C VAL A 44 -7.59 17.37 -9.52
N VAL A 45 -6.74 18.21 -8.92
CA VAL A 45 -5.37 18.47 -9.43
C VAL A 45 -4.57 17.18 -9.53
N ALA A 46 -4.59 16.33 -8.50
CA ALA A 46 -3.94 15.02 -8.54
C ALA A 46 -4.53 14.11 -9.63
N GLY A 47 -5.85 14.18 -9.82
CA GLY A 47 -6.60 13.47 -10.86
C GLY A 47 -6.23 13.89 -12.29
N VAL A 48 -5.66 15.08 -12.46
CA VAL A 48 -5.10 15.55 -13.74
C VAL A 48 -3.62 15.19 -13.85
N ILE A 49 -2.82 15.52 -12.83
CA ILE A 49 -1.36 15.34 -12.85
C ILE A 49 -0.98 13.85 -13.01
N ARG A 50 -1.69 12.95 -12.34
CA ARG A 50 -1.33 11.52 -12.37
C ARG A 50 -1.48 10.91 -13.75
N PRO A 51 -2.63 11.01 -14.45
CA PRO A 51 -2.74 10.53 -15.83
C PRO A 51 -1.69 11.14 -16.78
N VAL A 52 -1.49 12.45 -16.76
CA VAL A 52 -0.47 13.13 -17.58
C VAL A 52 0.91 12.52 -17.37
N ARG A 53 1.31 12.33 -16.10
CA ARG A 53 2.62 11.77 -15.78
C ARG A 53 2.76 10.30 -16.18
N GLU A 54 1.72 9.49 -16.03
CA GLU A 54 1.78 8.07 -16.42
C GLU A 54 1.74 7.91 -17.95
N MET A 55 1.00 8.74 -18.66
CA MET A 55 1.03 8.75 -20.13
C MET A 55 2.41 9.17 -20.67
N ALA A 56 3.03 10.19 -20.07
CA ALA A 56 4.39 10.60 -20.42
C ALA A 56 5.47 9.53 -20.12
N ARG A 57 5.17 8.54 -19.27
CA ARG A 57 6.05 7.39 -18.99
C ARG A 57 5.80 6.21 -19.92
N ALA A 58 4.67 6.20 -20.56
CA ALA A 58 4.23 5.18 -21.49
C ALA A 58 4.33 5.67 -22.95
N ASP A 59 5.32 6.54 -23.24
CA ASP A 59 5.53 7.19 -24.54
C ASP A 59 5.82 6.21 -25.69
N ASP A 60 6.33 5.02 -25.36
CA ASP A 60 6.50 3.93 -26.34
C ASP A 60 5.16 3.28 -26.78
N LEU A 61 4.05 3.64 -26.16
CA LEU A 61 2.72 3.08 -26.44
C LEU A 61 1.82 4.10 -27.15
N PRO A 62 0.83 3.64 -27.94
CA PRO A 62 -0.19 4.50 -28.52
C PRO A 62 -1.18 4.93 -27.42
N VAL A 63 -0.77 5.88 -26.57
CA VAL A 63 -1.56 6.47 -25.49
C VAL A 63 -1.83 7.95 -25.75
N PRO A 64 -2.85 8.56 -25.09
CA PRO A 64 -3.11 9.99 -25.24
C PRO A 64 -1.88 10.84 -24.90
N SER A 65 -1.38 11.60 -25.85
CA SER A 65 -0.19 12.47 -25.70
C SER A 65 -0.54 13.96 -25.91
N ASP A 66 -1.58 14.26 -26.68
CA ASP A 66 -2.06 15.62 -26.87
C ASP A 66 -3.02 16.08 -25.76
N TRP A 67 -3.25 17.37 -25.66
CA TRP A 67 -4.09 17.96 -24.62
C TRP A 67 -5.56 17.49 -24.67
N LEU A 68 -6.10 17.22 -25.86
CA LEU A 68 -7.49 16.78 -26.04
C LEU A 68 -7.66 15.31 -25.60
N GLY A 69 -6.72 14.45 -25.98
CA GLY A 69 -6.65 13.06 -25.54
C GLY A 69 -6.47 12.94 -24.03
N LEU A 70 -5.57 13.72 -23.46
CA LEU A 70 -5.35 13.75 -22.00
C LEU A 70 -6.59 14.27 -21.25
N ALA A 71 -7.24 15.32 -21.74
CA ALA A 71 -8.49 15.82 -21.16
C ALA A 71 -9.61 14.77 -21.26
N SER A 72 -9.73 14.09 -22.40
CA SER A 72 -10.70 12.99 -22.58
C SER A 72 -10.43 11.84 -21.62
N LEU A 73 -9.15 11.46 -21.41
CA LEU A 73 -8.77 10.44 -20.44
C LEU A 73 -9.17 10.83 -19.01
N VAL A 74 -8.85 12.04 -18.59
CA VAL A 74 -9.22 12.54 -17.25
C VAL A 74 -10.73 12.54 -17.06
N LEU A 75 -11.49 13.05 -18.03
CA LEU A 75 -12.95 13.05 -17.98
C LEU A 75 -13.51 11.63 -17.91
N ALA A 76 -12.99 10.70 -18.70
CA ALA A 76 -13.40 9.30 -18.69
C ALA A 76 -13.15 8.64 -17.32
N LEU A 77 -11.99 8.89 -16.67
CA LEU A 77 -11.68 8.35 -15.35
C LEU A 77 -12.62 8.91 -14.26
N PHE A 78 -12.93 10.21 -14.29
CA PHE A 78 -13.92 10.79 -13.38
C PHE A 78 -15.34 10.29 -13.67
N ALA A 79 -15.71 10.08 -14.94
CA ALA A 79 -16.98 9.47 -15.31
C ALA A 79 -17.09 8.03 -14.80
N ILE A 80 -16.06 7.21 -14.94
CA ILE A 80 -15.99 5.85 -14.36
C ILE A 80 -16.17 5.90 -12.84
N LEU A 81 -15.45 6.79 -12.16
CA LEU A 81 -15.59 6.93 -10.71
C LEU A 81 -17.01 7.38 -10.31
N TRP A 82 -17.61 8.27 -11.08
CA TRP A 82 -19.01 8.71 -10.89
C TRP A 82 -19.98 7.55 -11.09
N LEU A 83 -19.82 6.74 -12.14
CA LEU A 83 -20.65 5.55 -12.38
C LEU A 83 -20.54 4.55 -11.23
N VAL A 84 -19.34 4.30 -10.72
CA VAL A 84 -19.15 3.43 -9.55
C VAL A 84 -19.78 4.04 -8.29
N TYR A 85 -19.72 5.38 -8.13
CA TYR A 85 -20.42 6.07 -7.05
C TYR A 85 -21.94 5.88 -7.16
N GLN A 86 -22.53 6.04 -8.35
CA GLN A 86 -23.95 5.81 -8.57
C GLN A 86 -24.34 4.35 -8.27
N ALA A 87 -23.53 3.39 -8.71
CA ALA A 87 -23.72 1.98 -8.38
C ALA A 87 -23.66 1.74 -6.86
N ALA A 88 -22.75 2.41 -6.14
CA ALA A 88 -22.66 2.31 -4.70
C ALA A 88 -23.80 3.02 -3.97
N ALA A 89 -24.23 4.19 -4.44
CA ALA A 89 -25.36 4.93 -3.87
C ALA A 89 -26.68 4.17 -4.03
N HIS A 90 -26.85 3.49 -5.15
CA HIS A 90 -28.04 2.68 -5.47
C HIS A 90 -27.75 1.17 -5.34
N PHE A 91 -26.90 0.78 -4.41
CA PHE A 91 -26.42 -0.60 -4.29
C PHE A 91 -27.51 -1.65 -4.23
N ARG A 92 -28.64 -1.33 -3.59
CA ARG A 92 -29.78 -2.27 -3.46
C ARG A 92 -30.47 -2.58 -4.79
N SER A 93 -30.39 -1.69 -5.79
CA SER A 93 -30.99 -1.89 -7.13
C SER A 93 -30.08 -2.70 -8.06
N LEU A 94 -28.85 -2.95 -7.70
CA LEU A 94 -27.92 -3.76 -8.50
C LEU A 94 -28.38 -5.22 -8.58
N PRO A 95 -28.01 -5.95 -9.67
CA PRO A 95 -28.28 -7.37 -9.82
C PRO A 95 -27.79 -8.19 -8.60
N ALA A 96 -28.50 -9.26 -8.25
CA ALA A 96 -28.18 -10.08 -7.08
C ALA A 96 -26.75 -10.66 -7.10
N SER A 97 -26.24 -11.02 -8.28
CA SER A 97 -24.87 -11.49 -8.50
C SER A 97 -23.83 -10.44 -8.10
N VAL A 98 -24.02 -9.18 -8.51
CA VAL A 98 -23.16 -8.05 -8.19
C VAL A 98 -23.23 -7.73 -6.71
N ARG A 99 -24.45 -7.69 -6.13
CA ARG A 99 -24.63 -7.41 -4.69
C ARG A 99 -23.95 -8.45 -3.80
N ARG A 100 -23.97 -9.73 -4.22
CA ARG A 100 -23.34 -10.83 -3.46
C ARG A 100 -21.83 -10.76 -3.50
N HIS A 101 -21.25 -10.37 -4.64
CA HIS A 101 -19.80 -10.37 -4.87
C HIS A 101 -19.33 -9.09 -5.59
N PRO A 102 -19.54 -7.89 -4.99
CA PRO A 102 -19.29 -6.62 -5.68
C PRO A 102 -17.81 -6.45 -6.09
N GLN A 103 -16.88 -6.97 -5.30
CA GLN A 103 -15.46 -6.89 -5.60
C GLN A 103 -15.09 -7.76 -6.81
N ILE A 104 -15.57 -9.00 -6.82
CA ILE A 104 -15.32 -9.92 -7.94
C ILE A 104 -15.95 -9.32 -9.22
N SER A 105 -17.17 -8.80 -9.14
CA SER A 105 -17.83 -8.17 -10.29
C SER A 105 -17.05 -6.98 -10.85
N LEU A 106 -16.49 -6.12 -9.98
CA LEU A 106 -15.66 -4.99 -10.39
C LEU A 106 -14.41 -5.45 -11.14
N HIS A 107 -13.71 -6.44 -10.58
CA HIS A 107 -12.48 -6.96 -11.20
C HIS A 107 -12.78 -7.73 -12.49
N LEU A 108 -13.87 -8.51 -12.54
CA LEU A 108 -14.31 -9.17 -13.77
C LEU A 108 -14.67 -8.17 -14.85
N LEU A 109 -15.31 -7.05 -14.48
CA LEU A 109 -15.63 -5.97 -15.44
C LEU A 109 -14.35 -5.34 -16.00
N TYR A 110 -13.33 -5.11 -15.17
CA TYR A 110 -12.04 -4.61 -15.63
C TYR A 110 -11.35 -5.59 -16.60
N TRP A 111 -11.23 -6.86 -16.23
CA TRP A 111 -10.62 -7.88 -17.09
C TRP A 111 -11.43 -8.13 -18.37
N GLY A 112 -12.77 -8.11 -18.28
CA GLY A 112 -13.64 -8.21 -19.45
C GLY A 112 -13.47 -7.02 -20.39
N GLY A 113 -13.36 -5.81 -19.85
CA GLY A 113 -13.04 -4.61 -20.62
C GLY A 113 -11.70 -4.69 -21.33
N LEU A 114 -10.66 -5.19 -20.67
CA LEU A 114 -9.36 -5.46 -21.30
C LEU A 114 -9.47 -6.50 -22.42
N ALA A 115 -10.15 -7.61 -22.18
CA ALA A 115 -10.34 -8.63 -23.21
C ALA A 115 -11.06 -8.08 -24.45
N LEU A 116 -12.10 -7.25 -24.26
CA LEU A 116 -12.76 -6.55 -25.35
C LEU A 116 -11.80 -5.60 -26.09
N LEU A 117 -11.00 -4.84 -25.35
CA LEU A 117 -9.97 -3.95 -25.92
C LEU A 117 -9.02 -4.71 -26.83
N TRP A 118 -8.53 -5.87 -26.39
CA TRP A 118 -7.57 -6.68 -27.16
C TRP A 118 -8.18 -7.33 -28.39
N LEU A 119 -9.47 -7.70 -28.34
CA LEU A 119 -10.14 -8.46 -29.38
C LEU A 119 -10.84 -7.60 -30.44
N THR A 120 -11.32 -6.41 -30.06
CA THR A 120 -12.30 -5.69 -30.90
C THR A 120 -11.84 -4.32 -31.35
N VAL A 121 -10.95 -3.64 -30.60
CA VAL A 121 -10.54 -2.27 -30.92
C VAL A 121 -9.38 -2.30 -31.95
N PRO A 122 -9.46 -1.51 -33.05
CA PRO A 122 -8.39 -1.38 -34.01
C PRO A 122 -7.04 -1.05 -33.35
N THR A 123 -5.93 -1.47 -33.98
CA THR A 123 -4.58 -1.29 -33.45
C THR A 123 -4.09 0.15 -33.42
N ALA A 124 -4.81 1.08 -34.10
CA ALA A 124 -4.49 2.50 -34.12
C ALA A 124 -5.78 3.36 -34.03
N GLY A 125 -5.61 4.61 -33.57
CA GLY A 125 -6.67 5.62 -33.50
C GLY A 125 -7.01 6.09 -32.09
N ALA A 126 -7.64 7.27 -31.99
CA ALA A 126 -7.92 7.97 -30.73
C ALA A 126 -8.68 7.13 -29.69
N TRP A 127 -9.59 6.27 -30.13
CA TRP A 127 -10.31 5.35 -29.24
C TRP A 127 -9.39 4.31 -28.61
N ARG A 128 -8.45 3.77 -29.41
CA ARG A 128 -7.46 2.82 -28.89
C ARG A 128 -6.57 3.47 -27.85
N GLU A 129 -6.07 4.67 -28.14
CA GLU A 129 -5.25 5.45 -27.21
C GLU A 129 -5.98 5.73 -25.90
N LEU A 130 -7.23 6.21 -25.98
CA LEU A 130 -8.07 6.49 -24.82
C LEU A 130 -8.29 5.24 -23.96
N LEU A 131 -8.63 4.11 -24.56
CA LEU A 131 -8.90 2.86 -23.84
C LEU A 131 -7.63 2.28 -23.24
N LEU A 132 -6.48 2.38 -23.90
CA LEU A 132 -5.17 2.01 -23.34
C LEU A 132 -4.82 2.92 -22.16
N GLY A 133 -5.00 4.23 -22.29
CA GLY A 133 -4.80 5.17 -21.18
C GLY A 133 -5.67 4.82 -19.97
N ILE A 134 -6.95 4.50 -20.18
CA ILE A 134 -7.85 4.02 -19.11
C ILE A 134 -7.30 2.72 -18.51
N ALA A 135 -6.91 1.75 -19.33
CA ALA A 135 -6.40 0.45 -18.88
C ALA A 135 -5.14 0.57 -18.02
N ILE A 136 -4.24 1.52 -18.33
CA ILE A 136 -3.02 1.80 -17.58
C ILE A 136 -3.33 2.51 -16.24
N ILE A 137 -4.29 3.45 -16.22
CA ILE A 137 -4.58 4.25 -15.01
C ILE A 137 -5.55 3.55 -14.06
N PHE A 138 -6.53 2.81 -14.59
CA PHE A 138 -7.61 2.25 -13.76
C PHE A 138 -7.14 1.30 -12.64
N PRO A 139 -6.06 0.51 -12.75
CA PRO A 139 -5.50 -0.26 -11.64
C PRO A 139 -5.22 0.57 -10.38
N TYR A 140 -4.87 1.84 -10.51
CA TYR A 140 -4.71 2.75 -9.36
C TYR A 140 -6.04 3.13 -8.69
N LEU A 141 -7.14 3.10 -9.45
CA LEU A 141 -8.48 3.44 -8.98
C LEU A 141 -9.30 2.23 -8.52
N ILE A 142 -8.98 1.04 -9.00
CA ILE A 142 -9.81 -0.17 -8.79
C ILE A 142 -10.04 -0.46 -7.29
N TRP A 143 -9.03 -0.29 -6.46
CA TRP A 143 -9.16 -0.49 -5.01
C TRP A 143 -10.02 0.58 -4.35
N ARG A 144 -9.94 1.83 -4.85
CA ARG A 144 -10.82 2.92 -4.40
C ARG A 144 -12.27 2.64 -4.79
N CYS A 145 -12.50 2.20 -6.02
CA CYS A 145 -13.82 1.76 -6.50
C CYS A 145 -14.35 0.60 -5.66
N GLY A 146 -13.49 -0.35 -5.32
CA GLY A 146 -13.81 -1.46 -4.43
C GLY A 146 -14.29 -1.03 -3.06
N TYR A 147 -13.60 -0.11 -2.39
CA TYR A 147 -14.03 0.44 -1.11
C TYR A 147 -15.32 1.25 -1.22
N LEU A 148 -15.55 1.93 -2.34
CA LEU A 148 -16.79 2.67 -2.59
C LEU A 148 -17.99 1.72 -2.70
N LEU A 149 -17.86 0.61 -3.43
CA LEU A 149 -18.87 -0.44 -3.49
C LEU A 149 -19.11 -1.10 -2.12
N LEU A 150 -18.06 -1.29 -1.34
CA LEU A 150 -18.16 -1.80 0.04
C LEU A 150 -18.96 -0.82 0.93
N SER A 151 -18.71 0.49 0.79
CA SER A 151 -19.50 1.54 1.45
C SER A 151 -20.97 1.49 1.04
N GLY A 152 -21.25 1.26 -0.25
CA GLY A 152 -22.59 1.07 -0.79
C GLY A 152 -23.29 -0.17 -0.20
N GLN A 153 -22.58 -1.27 -0.05
CA GLN A 153 -23.09 -2.50 0.57
C GLN A 153 -23.60 -2.27 2.00
N TYR A 154 -22.95 -1.35 2.74
CA TYR A 154 -23.35 -0.95 4.09
C TYR A 154 -24.32 0.25 4.11
N GLY A 155 -24.82 0.70 2.96
CA GLY A 155 -25.77 1.82 2.84
C GLY A 155 -25.18 3.21 3.12
N ARG A 156 -23.85 3.34 3.20
CA ARG A 156 -23.18 4.60 3.57
C ARG A 156 -22.93 5.52 2.37
N ALA A 157 -22.74 4.97 1.19
CA ALA A 157 -22.45 5.76 -0.02
C ALA A 157 -23.61 6.73 -0.36
N ALA A 158 -24.85 6.31 -0.16
CA ALA A 158 -26.04 7.11 -0.46
C ALA A 158 -26.15 8.39 0.39
N SER A 159 -25.52 8.47 1.56
CA SER A 159 -25.51 9.65 2.43
C SER A 159 -24.39 10.64 2.12
N THR A 160 -23.59 10.41 1.08
CA THR A 160 -22.44 11.25 0.69
C THR A 160 -22.66 11.87 -0.68
N ARG A 161 -21.96 12.98 -0.97
CA ARG A 161 -21.95 13.59 -2.31
C ARG A 161 -20.77 13.05 -3.12
N PHE A 162 -20.87 13.05 -4.45
CA PHE A 162 -19.79 12.63 -5.34
C PHE A 162 -18.47 13.40 -5.08
N VAL A 163 -18.58 14.72 -4.88
CA VAL A 163 -17.41 15.57 -4.57
C VAL A 163 -16.67 15.09 -3.32
N ASP A 164 -17.39 14.64 -2.30
CA ASP A 164 -16.77 14.09 -1.09
C ASP A 164 -16.03 12.77 -1.37
N GLN A 165 -16.47 12.00 -2.38
CA GLN A 165 -15.83 10.75 -2.80
C GLN A 165 -14.56 10.96 -3.64
N ILE A 166 -14.34 12.19 -4.15
CA ILE A 166 -13.11 12.56 -4.85
C ILE A 166 -11.96 12.84 -3.87
N ILE A 167 -12.25 13.37 -2.67
CA ILE A 167 -11.23 13.70 -1.65
C ILE A 167 -10.20 12.57 -1.43
N PRO A 168 -10.59 11.29 -1.33
CA PRO A 168 -9.65 10.19 -1.16
C PRO A 168 -8.67 9.96 -2.33
N LEU A 169 -8.80 10.65 -3.44
CA LEU A 169 -7.82 10.57 -4.54
C LEU A 169 -6.52 11.35 -4.25
N TRP A 170 -6.56 12.33 -3.36
CA TRP A 170 -5.37 13.07 -2.91
C TRP A 170 -4.62 12.33 -1.79
N PRO A 171 -3.28 12.35 -1.77
CA PRO A 171 -2.32 12.81 -2.77
C PRO A 171 -1.92 11.73 -3.77
N ALA A 172 -2.27 10.50 -3.59
CA ALA A 172 -1.66 9.36 -4.27
C ALA A 172 -2.62 8.51 -5.09
N PHE A 173 -3.76 9.06 -5.51
CA PHE A 173 -4.74 8.32 -6.31
C PHE A 173 -5.22 7.01 -5.63
N GLY A 174 -5.28 7.00 -4.32
CA GLY A 174 -5.76 5.85 -3.56
C GLY A 174 -4.84 4.62 -3.53
N GLY A 175 -3.55 4.81 -3.76
CA GLY A 175 -2.58 3.71 -3.69
C GLY A 175 -2.59 2.97 -2.36
N SER A 176 -2.06 1.76 -2.34
CA SER A 176 -2.04 0.86 -1.17
C SER A 176 -1.28 1.40 0.04
N ASN A 177 -0.43 2.40 -0.16
CA ASN A 177 0.40 3.02 0.89
C ASN A 177 -0.35 4.01 1.76
N THR A 178 -1.62 4.30 1.43
CA THR A 178 -2.34 5.43 1.99
C THR A 178 -3.72 5.04 2.48
N PRO A 179 -4.30 5.79 3.43
CA PRO A 179 -5.67 5.57 3.87
C PRO A 179 -6.71 5.88 2.80
N TYR A 180 -6.32 6.50 1.70
CA TYR A 180 -7.21 6.99 0.64
C TYR A 180 -7.98 5.86 -0.03
N GLY A 181 -7.38 4.71 -0.24
CA GLY A 181 -8.08 3.52 -0.70
C GLY A 181 -9.31 3.22 0.13
N LYS A 182 -9.22 3.34 1.47
CA LYS A 182 -10.34 3.09 2.39
C LYS A 182 -11.49 4.09 2.28
N GLY A 183 -11.28 5.23 1.63
CA GLY A 183 -12.31 6.19 1.27
C GLY A 183 -12.81 7.07 2.41
N LEU A 184 -13.89 7.78 2.11
CA LEU A 184 -14.48 8.79 2.98
C LEU A 184 -14.97 8.22 4.33
N ASP A 185 -15.49 7.00 4.34
CA ASP A 185 -15.97 6.33 5.56
C ASP A 185 -14.87 6.22 6.63
N TYR A 186 -13.64 6.04 6.21
CA TYR A 186 -12.50 6.00 7.11
C TYR A 186 -12.01 7.41 7.48
N LEU A 187 -11.89 8.29 6.48
CA LEU A 187 -11.39 9.65 6.70
C LEU A 187 -12.28 10.45 7.64
N SER A 188 -13.61 10.36 7.50
CA SER A 188 -14.57 11.08 8.34
C SER A 188 -14.52 10.67 9.82
N LYS A 189 -14.07 9.43 10.13
CA LYS A 189 -13.86 8.97 11.51
C LYS A 189 -12.62 9.57 12.17
N CYS A 190 -11.66 10.00 11.35
CA CYS A 190 -10.39 10.54 11.81
C CYS A 190 -10.35 12.07 11.70
N GLU A 191 -11.45 12.71 11.25
CA GLU A 191 -11.52 14.15 11.04
C GLU A 191 -11.68 14.90 12.36
N ALA A 192 -10.84 15.91 12.57
CA ALA A 192 -10.91 16.81 13.72
C ALA A 192 -12.21 17.64 13.67
N ARG A 193 -12.91 17.70 14.80
CA ARG A 193 -14.20 18.40 14.92
C ARG A 193 -14.13 19.67 15.77
N SER A 194 -13.03 19.85 16.52
CA SER A 194 -12.75 21.03 17.32
C SER A 194 -11.38 21.61 16.98
N ASP A 195 -11.15 22.86 17.40
CA ASP A 195 -9.86 23.54 17.21
C ASP A 195 -8.73 22.84 17.98
N GLU A 196 -9.04 22.24 19.14
CA GLU A 196 -8.08 21.46 19.91
C GLU A 196 -7.69 20.17 19.18
N GLU A 197 -8.67 19.43 18.65
CA GLU A 197 -8.41 18.22 17.87
C GLU A 197 -7.64 18.55 16.59
N LEU A 198 -7.94 19.70 15.94
CA LEU A 198 -7.21 20.18 14.78
C LEU A 198 -5.77 20.53 15.14
N ALA A 199 -5.54 21.28 16.21
CA ALA A 199 -4.21 21.63 16.68
C ALA A 199 -3.38 20.37 17.01
N ARG A 200 -3.95 19.42 17.73
CA ARG A 200 -3.32 18.12 18.04
C ARG A 200 -2.99 17.32 16.77
N SER A 201 -3.91 17.30 15.83
CA SER A 201 -3.70 16.62 14.53
C SER A 201 -2.58 17.26 13.73
N GLN A 202 -2.52 18.61 13.67
CA GLN A 202 -1.48 19.37 12.97
C GLN A 202 -0.10 19.16 13.60
N LEU A 203 0.02 19.25 14.93
CA LEU A 203 1.27 18.97 15.65
C LEU A 203 1.75 17.54 15.41
N ALA A 204 0.82 16.57 15.41
CA ALA A 204 1.12 15.19 15.06
C ALA A 204 1.52 15.03 13.58
N GLY A 205 0.96 15.87 12.69
CA GLY A 205 1.32 15.94 11.29
C GLY A 205 2.74 16.47 11.09
N ILE A 206 3.08 17.60 11.71
CA ILE A 206 4.43 18.18 11.69
C ILE A 206 5.47 17.15 12.15
N LYS A 207 5.20 16.49 13.29
CA LYS A 207 6.07 15.43 13.79
C LYS A 207 6.34 14.35 12.73
N LEU A 208 5.30 13.93 12.02
CA LEU A 208 5.47 12.87 11.00
C LEU A 208 6.24 13.38 9.78
N VAL A 209 5.99 14.61 9.32
CA VAL A 209 6.76 15.19 8.22
C VAL A 209 8.24 15.25 8.58
N ILE A 210 8.57 15.78 9.78
CA ILE A 210 9.97 15.84 10.27
C ILE A 210 10.57 14.44 10.33
N LEU A 211 9.86 13.45 10.89
CA LEU A 211 10.35 12.08 10.93
C LEU A 211 10.52 11.49 9.52
N GLY A 212 9.64 11.82 8.58
CA GLY A 212 9.77 11.40 7.19
C GLY A 212 11.05 11.92 6.54
N LEU A 213 11.35 13.22 6.73
CA LEU A 213 12.58 13.84 6.24
C LEU A 213 13.83 13.26 6.92
N LEU A 214 13.77 12.98 8.24
CA LEU A 214 14.88 12.36 8.96
C LEU A 214 15.16 10.92 8.46
N TRP A 215 14.12 10.15 8.16
CA TRP A 215 14.30 8.80 7.60
C TRP A 215 14.82 8.83 6.17
N ASP A 216 14.41 9.80 5.37
CA ASP A 216 14.95 10.02 4.03
C ASP A 216 16.43 10.41 4.07
N ALA A 217 16.79 11.33 4.96
CA ALA A 217 18.18 11.71 5.20
C ALA A 217 19.02 10.52 5.71
N ALA A 218 18.49 9.70 6.64
CA ALA A 218 19.18 8.51 7.14
C ALA A 218 19.39 7.46 6.04
N MET A 219 18.40 7.26 5.18
CA MET A 219 18.49 6.38 4.01
C MET A 219 19.59 6.88 3.04
N THR A 220 19.56 8.17 2.70
CA THR A 220 20.56 8.81 1.83
C THR A 220 21.98 8.73 2.42
N LEU A 221 22.12 8.96 3.72
CA LEU A 221 23.41 8.80 4.41
C LEU A 221 23.91 7.36 4.33
N MET A 222 23.06 6.38 4.58
CA MET A 222 23.38 4.96 4.46
C MET A 222 23.85 4.62 3.04
N GLU A 223 23.17 5.10 2.00
CA GLU A 223 23.55 4.88 0.60
C GLU A 223 24.87 5.50 0.22
N ARG A 224 25.20 6.68 0.79
CA ARG A 224 26.43 7.39 0.46
C ARG A 224 27.65 6.90 1.26
N THR A 225 27.45 6.24 2.40
CA THR A 225 28.56 5.91 3.31
C THR A 225 28.99 4.45 3.27
N PHE A 226 28.06 3.51 3.26
CA PHE A 226 28.42 2.08 3.41
C PHE A 226 27.55 1.08 2.63
N TYR A 227 26.37 1.48 2.13
CA TYR A 227 25.46 0.58 1.43
C TYR A 227 25.11 1.10 0.03
N GLY A 228 25.83 0.68 -1.00
CA GLY A 228 25.61 1.15 -2.37
C GLY A 228 26.51 0.45 -3.37
N PRO A 229 26.37 0.80 -4.67
CA PRO A 229 27.09 0.13 -5.75
C PRO A 229 28.61 0.14 -5.61
N GLU A 230 29.15 1.25 -5.09
CA GLU A 230 30.59 1.49 -4.96
C GLU A 230 31.07 1.45 -3.50
N ASN A 231 30.19 1.02 -2.57
CA ASN A 231 30.48 1.01 -1.15
C ASN A 231 30.94 -0.36 -0.66
N ALA A 232 31.44 -0.41 0.58
CA ALA A 232 31.90 -1.63 1.22
C ALA A 232 30.84 -2.75 1.31
N ILE A 233 29.55 -2.36 1.36
CA ILE A 233 28.41 -3.28 1.33
C ILE A 233 27.62 -3.01 0.04
N PRO A 234 27.75 -3.84 -1.00
CA PRO A 234 27.00 -3.71 -2.25
C PRO A 234 25.49 -3.85 -2.04
N ARG A 235 24.71 -3.33 -2.98
CA ARG A 235 23.25 -3.51 -2.98
C ARG A 235 22.88 -4.97 -3.13
N LEU A 236 21.78 -5.39 -2.47
CA LEU A 236 21.32 -6.79 -2.52
C LEU A 236 21.02 -7.26 -3.95
N ASP A 237 20.45 -6.39 -4.79
CA ASP A 237 20.14 -6.75 -6.18
C ASP A 237 21.39 -7.04 -7.01
N GLN A 238 22.51 -6.37 -6.72
CA GLN A 238 23.80 -6.62 -7.37
C GLN A 238 24.40 -7.96 -6.93
N LEU A 239 24.41 -8.23 -5.61
CA LEU A 239 24.93 -9.48 -5.07
C LEU A 239 24.12 -10.70 -5.54
N VAL A 240 22.80 -10.57 -5.56
CA VAL A 240 21.94 -11.64 -6.08
C VAL A 240 22.16 -11.87 -7.58
N ALA A 241 22.44 -10.82 -8.37
CA ALA A 241 22.78 -10.97 -9.78
C ALA A 241 24.11 -11.70 -10.03
N GLN A 242 25.04 -11.61 -9.06
CA GLN A 242 26.34 -12.33 -9.09
C GLN A 242 26.24 -13.81 -8.69
N GLY A 243 25.07 -14.29 -8.25
CA GLY A 243 24.83 -15.72 -8.02
C GLY A 243 25.73 -16.34 -6.95
N GLY A 244 26.04 -15.65 -5.85
CA GLY A 244 26.80 -16.22 -4.73
C GLY A 244 28.33 -16.08 -4.77
N GLN A 245 28.85 -15.37 -5.76
CA GLN A 245 30.31 -15.11 -5.85
C GLN A 245 30.83 -14.04 -4.86
N ALA A 246 29.94 -13.44 -4.07
CA ALA A 246 30.27 -12.39 -3.13
C ALA A 246 30.80 -12.94 -1.80
N PRO A 247 31.67 -12.18 -1.07
CA PRO A 247 32.13 -12.59 0.27
C PRO A 247 30.97 -12.82 1.24
N PHE A 248 31.05 -13.88 2.04
CA PHE A 248 30.00 -14.29 2.98
C PHE A 248 29.51 -13.14 3.89
N LEU A 249 30.44 -12.40 4.49
CA LEU A 249 30.08 -11.28 5.39
C LEU A 249 29.39 -10.15 4.63
N ALA A 250 29.81 -9.82 3.41
CA ALA A 250 29.20 -8.79 2.59
C ALA A 250 27.76 -9.19 2.19
N SER A 251 27.53 -10.47 1.89
CA SER A 251 26.21 -11.02 1.53
C SER A 251 25.22 -10.88 2.70
N TRP A 252 25.60 -11.30 3.91
CA TRP A 252 24.75 -11.15 5.10
C TRP A 252 24.55 -9.69 5.50
N ALA A 253 25.59 -8.86 5.44
CA ALA A 253 25.49 -7.43 5.72
C ALA A 253 24.52 -6.76 4.74
N SER A 254 24.62 -7.09 3.45
CA SER A 254 23.73 -6.54 2.42
C SER A 254 22.25 -6.91 2.68
N LEU A 255 21.95 -8.13 3.09
CA LEU A 255 20.60 -8.57 3.44
C LEU A 255 19.99 -7.71 4.57
N TYR A 256 20.73 -7.48 5.65
CA TYR A 256 20.21 -6.66 6.75
C TYR A 256 20.17 -5.18 6.40
N CYS A 257 21.12 -4.68 5.62
CA CYS A 257 21.11 -3.33 5.10
C CYS A 257 19.90 -3.10 4.19
N GLU A 258 19.58 -4.05 3.30
CA GLU A 258 18.38 -3.97 2.44
C GLU A 258 17.10 -3.91 3.28
N LEU A 259 16.97 -4.74 4.32
CA LEU A 259 15.82 -4.71 5.22
C LEU A 259 15.67 -3.32 5.88
N VAL A 260 16.74 -2.77 6.44
CA VAL A 260 16.71 -1.44 7.08
C VAL A 260 16.36 -0.37 6.04
N TRP A 261 17.01 -0.41 4.89
CA TRP A 261 16.78 0.54 3.79
C TRP A 261 15.32 0.53 3.32
N GLN A 262 14.73 -0.65 3.11
CA GLN A 262 13.32 -0.77 2.72
C GLN A 262 12.38 -0.21 3.80
N VAL A 263 12.68 -0.43 5.08
CA VAL A 263 11.90 0.14 6.19
C VAL A 263 12.01 1.65 6.23
N LEU A 264 13.20 2.22 6.07
CA LEU A 264 13.43 3.67 6.04
C LEU A 264 12.68 4.30 4.86
N ARG A 265 12.79 3.73 3.67
CA ARG A 265 12.11 4.19 2.46
C ARG A 265 10.58 4.22 2.63
N HIS A 266 9.99 3.15 3.16
CA HIS A 266 8.54 3.11 3.39
C HIS A 266 8.11 4.05 4.51
N ALA A 267 8.94 4.21 5.54
CA ALA A 267 8.67 5.16 6.62
C ALA A 267 8.76 6.60 6.12
N ALA A 268 9.78 6.97 5.35
CA ALA A 268 9.94 8.32 4.79
C ALA A 268 8.70 8.72 3.98
N HIS A 269 8.38 7.96 2.94
CA HIS A 269 7.22 8.26 2.10
C HIS A 269 5.90 8.23 2.87
N GLY A 270 5.67 7.18 3.66
CA GLY A 270 4.43 7.02 4.42
C GLY A 270 4.22 8.11 5.47
N HIS A 271 5.29 8.57 6.13
CA HIS A 271 5.19 9.63 7.14
C HIS A 271 4.86 10.99 6.52
N VAL A 272 5.46 11.34 5.38
CA VAL A 272 5.13 12.60 4.67
C VAL A 272 3.66 12.60 4.25
N ILE A 273 3.17 11.53 3.61
CA ILE A 273 1.78 11.43 3.16
C ILE A 273 0.80 11.50 4.35
N ILE A 274 1.04 10.72 5.40
CA ILE A 274 0.18 10.72 6.59
C ILE A 274 0.29 12.05 7.35
N GLY A 275 1.49 12.62 7.43
CA GLY A 275 1.73 13.92 8.02
C GLY A 275 0.92 15.01 7.34
N THR A 276 0.93 15.04 6.00
CA THR A 276 0.12 16.00 5.21
C THR A 276 -1.37 15.87 5.52
N LEU A 277 -1.92 14.64 5.58
CA LEU A 277 -3.33 14.45 5.97
C LEU A 277 -3.63 14.95 7.37
N ARG A 278 -2.71 14.74 8.31
CA ARG A 278 -2.87 15.23 9.68
C ARG A 278 -2.82 16.74 9.76
N LEU A 279 -2.03 17.41 8.92
CA LEU A 279 -2.06 18.88 8.80
C LEU A 279 -3.43 19.39 8.34
N PHE A 280 -4.13 18.63 7.48
CA PHE A 280 -5.52 18.91 7.11
C PHE A 280 -6.54 18.45 8.16
N GLY A 281 -6.11 18.01 9.34
CA GLY A 281 -6.99 17.63 10.44
C GLY A 281 -7.55 16.20 10.37
N PHE A 282 -6.98 15.32 9.55
CA PHE A 282 -7.35 13.91 9.52
C PHE A 282 -6.30 13.10 10.30
N ASN A 283 -6.59 12.80 11.56
CA ASN A 283 -5.69 12.05 12.44
C ASN A 283 -5.69 10.54 12.11
N VAL A 284 -5.34 10.22 10.87
CA VAL A 284 -5.28 8.85 10.35
C VAL A 284 -4.10 8.06 10.92
N PHE A 285 -4.21 6.73 10.95
CA PHE A 285 -3.17 5.86 11.47
C PHE A 285 -1.90 5.92 10.61
N ARG A 286 -0.73 5.65 11.20
CA ARG A 286 0.55 5.63 10.49
C ARG A 286 0.64 4.39 9.60
N ASN A 287 1.20 4.56 8.40
CA ASN A 287 1.44 3.42 7.52
C ASN A 287 2.56 2.50 8.06
N THR A 288 3.62 3.10 8.61
CA THR A 288 4.78 2.40 9.16
C THR A 288 5.00 2.81 10.62
N TYR A 289 5.06 1.86 11.56
CA TYR A 289 5.24 2.12 12.98
C TYR A 289 6.19 1.14 13.66
N LYS A 290 7.48 1.49 13.75
CA LYS A 290 8.54 0.73 14.43
C LYS A 290 8.58 -0.77 14.04
N PRO A 291 8.55 -1.14 12.74
CA PRO A 291 8.55 -2.55 12.34
C PRO A 291 9.81 -3.29 12.78
N LEU A 292 10.96 -2.62 12.80
CA LEU A 292 12.23 -3.22 13.23
C LEU A 292 12.26 -3.65 14.71
N LEU A 293 11.26 -3.24 15.52
CA LEU A 293 11.13 -3.68 16.92
C LEU A 293 10.10 -4.80 17.08
N SER A 294 9.67 -5.42 16.00
CA SER A 294 8.66 -6.49 16.02
C SER A 294 9.26 -7.81 16.48
N GLU A 295 8.53 -8.50 17.36
CA GLU A 295 8.92 -9.78 17.95
C GLU A 295 8.27 -10.99 17.25
N SER A 296 7.46 -10.74 16.20
CA SER A 296 6.85 -11.76 15.37
C SER A 296 6.67 -11.28 13.93
N ILE A 297 6.59 -12.22 12.98
CA ILE A 297 6.37 -11.93 11.56
C ILE A 297 5.04 -11.20 11.35
N LEU A 298 3.98 -11.64 12.04
CA LEU A 298 2.67 -10.99 11.99
C LEU A 298 2.73 -9.54 12.51
N GLU A 299 3.45 -9.31 13.60
CA GLU A 299 3.62 -7.98 14.17
C GLU A 299 4.40 -7.07 13.22
N PHE A 300 5.50 -7.56 12.62
CA PHE A 300 6.24 -6.82 11.61
C PHE A 300 5.33 -6.41 10.45
N TRP A 301 4.57 -7.34 9.90
CA TRP A 301 3.65 -7.08 8.81
C TRP A 301 2.59 -6.04 9.16
N ASN A 302 2.03 -6.11 10.37
CA ASN A 302 1.05 -5.14 10.87
C ASN A 302 1.65 -3.72 11.04
N ARG A 303 2.94 -3.61 11.34
CA ARG A 303 3.64 -2.35 11.61
C ARG A 303 4.34 -1.77 10.39
N TYR A 304 4.69 -2.61 9.41
CA TYR A 304 5.49 -2.21 8.24
C TYR A 304 4.66 -1.55 7.15
N TYR A 305 3.48 -2.10 6.85
CA TYR A 305 2.68 -1.69 5.71
C TYR A 305 1.18 -1.75 6.04
N TYR A 306 0.74 -0.91 6.98
CA TYR A 306 -0.59 -0.98 7.57
C TYR A 306 -1.72 -0.94 6.54
N TYR A 307 -1.72 0.03 5.61
CA TYR A 307 -2.83 0.19 4.67
C TYR A 307 -2.88 -0.91 3.61
N PHE A 308 -1.73 -1.39 3.18
CA PHE A 308 -1.68 -2.56 2.29
C PHE A 308 -2.20 -3.81 2.98
N LYS A 309 -1.79 -4.04 4.22
CA LYS A 309 -2.31 -5.15 5.04
C LYS A 309 -3.83 -5.05 5.23
N GLU A 310 -4.37 -3.84 5.48
CA GLU A 310 -5.82 -3.62 5.59
C GLU A 310 -6.55 -3.92 4.26
N LEU A 311 -5.96 -3.53 3.13
CA LEU A 311 -6.49 -3.86 1.80
C LEU A 311 -6.56 -5.38 1.61
N MET A 312 -5.46 -6.08 1.87
CA MET A 312 -5.41 -7.54 1.78
C MET A 312 -6.40 -8.21 2.73
N ALA A 313 -6.55 -7.67 3.94
CA ALA A 313 -7.51 -8.19 4.91
C ALA A 313 -8.96 -8.02 4.46
N ASN A 314 -9.33 -6.85 3.98
CA ASN A 314 -10.71 -6.52 3.61
C ASN A 314 -11.18 -7.24 2.33
N PHE A 315 -10.31 -7.41 1.34
CA PHE A 315 -10.69 -7.95 0.03
C PHE A 315 -10.38 -9.44 -0.14
N PHE A 316 -9.46 -9.99 0.64
CA PHE A 316 -9.04 -11.38 0.48
C PHE A 316 -9.19 -12.21 1.76
N PHE A 317 -8.61 -11.76 2.88
CA PHE A 317 -8.63 -12.55 4.12
C PHE A 317 -10.04 -12.72 4.69
N LEU A 318 -10.73 -11.60 4.99
CA LEU A 318 -12.04 -11.62 5.63
C LEU A 318 -13.10 -12.32 4.77
N PRO A 319 -13.24 -12.03 3.46
CA PRO A 319 -14.19 -12.75 2.62
C PRO A 319 -13.91 -14.25 2.57
N THR A 320 -12.66 -14.66 2.41
CA THR A 320 -12.29 -16.09 2.39
C THR A 320 -12.58 -16.75 3.72
N PHE A 321 -12.17 -16.12 4.83
CA PHE A 321 -12.36 -16.64 6.15
C PHE A 321 -13.85 -16.79 6.52
N THR A 322 -14.70 -15.84 6.14
CA THR A 322 -16.13 -15.90 6.40
C THR A 322 -16.84 -16.91 5.51
N ASN A 323 -16.57 -16.91 4.20
CA ASN A 323 -17.20 -17.82 3.24
C ASN A 323 -16.86 -19.29 3.50
N LEU A 324 -15.67 -19.58 4.02
CA LEU A 324 -15.27 -20.93 4.42
C LEU A 324 -15.75 -21.31 5.84
N GLY A 325 -16.45 -20.42 6.53
CA GLY A 325 -16.88 -20.61 7.92
C GLY A 325 -17.75 -21.83 8.13
N THR A 326 -18.71 -22.07 7.25
CA THR A 326 -19.59 -23.24 7.27
C THR A 326 -18.93 -24.49 6.72
N ARG A 327 -18.26 -24.36 5.56
CA ARG A 327 -17.63 -25.49 4.86
C ARG A 327 -16.46 -26.11 5.63
N LEU A 328 -15.67 -25.29 6.32
CA LEU A 328 -14.49 -25.71 7.08
C LEU A 328 -14.68 -25.53 8.60
N ARG A 329 -15.92 -25.67 9.09
CA ARG A 329 -16.23 -25.53 10.52
C ARG A 329 -15.37 -26.46 11.39
N ASN A 330 -15.22 -27.71 10.97
CA ASN A 330 -14.46 -28.72 11.70
C ASN A 330 -12.94 -28.64 11.46
N TRP A 331 -12.50 -27.75 10.53
CA TRP A 331 -11.11 -27.63 10.12
C TRP A 331 -10.61 -26.17 10.31
N PRO A 332 -10.63 -25.62 11.52
CA PRO A 332 -10.33 -24.19 11.76
C PRO A 332 -8.90 -23.81 11.34
N ARG A 333 -7.95 -24.76 11.41
CA ARG A 333 -6.56 -24.56 10.95
C ARG A 333 -6.48 -24.40 9.43
N LEU A 334 -7.18 -25.23 8.68
CA LEU A 334 -7.24 -25.15 7.22
C LEU A 334 -7.97 -23.88 6.76
N ARG A 335 -9.06 -23.52 7.43
CA ARG A 335 -9.77 -22.27 7.18
C ARG A 335 -8.86 -21.04 7.37
N LEU A 336 -8.06 -21.01 8.44
CA LEU A 336 -7.09 -19.93 8.67
C LEU A 336 -5.99 -19.94 7.60
N LEU A 337 -5.44 -21.11 7.26
CA LEU A 337 -4.44 -21.27 6.21
C LEU A 337 -4.97 -20.72 4.88
N ALA A 338 -6.15 -21.14 4.46
CA ALA A 338 -6.78 -20.67 3.22
C ALA A 338 -6.96 -19.15 3.20
N ALA A 339 -7.41 -18.55 4.31
CA ALA A 339 -7.59 -17.10 4.39
C ALA A 339 -6.27 -16.33 4.35
N VAL A 340 -5.22 -16.81 5.04
CA VAL A 340 -3.89 -16.20 5.02
C VAL A 340 -3.29 -16.28 3.62
N PHE A 341 -3.39 -17.45 2.96
CA PHE A 341 -2.90 -17.62 1.59
C PHE A 341 -3.70 -16.79 0.59
N ALA A 342 -5.02 -16.69 0.74
CA ALA A 342 -5.83 -15.81 -0.09
C ALA A 342 -5.35 -14.34 -0.02
N ALA A 343 -4.92 -13.86 1.15
CA ALA A 343 -4.45 -12.49 1.30
C ALA A 343 -2.96 -12.32 0.99
N ALA A 344 -2.08 -13.04 1.71
CA ALA A 344 -0.64 -12.80 1.66
C ALA A 344 0.03 -13.38 0.42
N PHE A 345 -0.60 -14.36 -0.23
CA PHE A 345 -0.11 -14.96 -1.46
C PHE A 345 -0.95 -14.51 -2.68
N VAL A 346 -2.20 -14.95 -2.80
CA VAL A 346 -3.01 -14.69 -4.00
C VAL A 346 -3.29 -13.20 -4.17
N GLY A 347 -3.79 -12.53 -3.14
CA GLY A 347 -4.10 -11.10 -3.17
C GLY A 347 -2.86 -10.23 -3.40
N ASN A 348 -1.75 -10.59 -2.77
CA ASN A 348 -0.48 -9.88 -2.92
C ASN A 348 0.06 -10.04 -4.35
N MET A 349 0.06 -11.26 -4.91
CA MET A 349 0.43 -11.51 -6.31
C MET A 349 -0.49 -10.78 -7.29
N TYR A 350 -1.79 -10.83 -7.06
CA TYR A 350 -2.78 -10.13 -7.88
C TYR A 350 -2.57 -8.60 -7.86
N TYR A 351 -2.26 -8.05 -6.67
CA TYR A 351 -1.89 -6.64 -6.54
C TYR A 351 -0.65 -6.30 -7.39
N HIS A 352 0.38 -7.15 -7.36
CA HIS A 352 1.57 -6.95 -8.18
C HIS A 352 1.30 -7.09 -9.67
N LEU A 353 0.42 -8.00 -10.07
CA LEU A 353 0.00 -8.14 -11.47
C LEU A 353 -0.70 -6.87 -11.97
N LEU A 354 -1.59 -6.28 -11.17
CA LEU A 354 -2.24 -5.01 -11.50
C LEU A 354 -1.26 -3.84 -11.59
N ASN A 355 -0.12 -3.90 -10.91
CA ASN A 355 0.95 -2.88 -11.01
C ASN A 355 1.92 -3.12 -12.19
N MET A 356 1.65 -4.12 -13.02
CA MET A 356 2.30 -4.28 -14.34
C MET A 356 1.38 -3.71 -15.43
N GLU A 357 0.83 -2.55 -15.17
CA GLU A 357 -0.27 -1.92 -15.90
C GLU A 357 0.01 -1.78 -17.39
N THR A 358 1.23 -1.43 -17.80
CA THR A 358 1.59 -1.27 -19.21
C THR A 358 1.58 -2.61 -19.96
N LEU A 359 2.16 -3.66 -19.39
CA LEU A 359 2.15 -5.00 -19.98
C LEU A 359 0.74 -5.58 -20.03
N VAL A 360 -0.02 -5.40 -18.94
CA VAL A 360 -1.40 -5.88 -18.84
C VAL A 360 -2.29 -5.16 -19.86
N ALA A 361 -2.18 -3.83 -19.98
CA ALA A 361 -2.96 -3.06 -20.94
C ALA A 361 -2.71 -3.47 -22.39
N GLN A 362 -1.47 -3.86 -22.73
CA GLN A 362 -1.08 -4.36 -24.05
C GLN A 362 -1.53 -5.80 -24.34
N GLY A 363 -2.00 -6.54 -23.34
CA GLY A 363 -2.34 -7.97 -23.49
C GLY A 363 -1.22 -8.93 -23.13
N TYR A 364 -0.04 -8.43 -22.75
CA TYR A 364 1.11 -9.28 -22.38
C TYR A 364 1.00 -9.77 -20.93
N VAL A 365 -0.18 -10.36 -20.60
CA VAL A 365 -0.46 -10.85 -19.24
C VAL A 365 0.47 -11.97 -18.84
N PHE A 366 0.85 -12.83 -19.80
CA PHE A 366 1.76 -13.96 -19.55
C PHE A 366 3.16 -13.47 -19.20
N GLU A 367 3.67 -12.48 -19.90
CA GLU A 367 4.95 -11.84 -19.64
C GLU A 367 4.95 -11.11 -18.28
N ALA A 368 3.84 -10.47 -17.95
CA ALA A 368 3.66 -9.84 -16.64
C ALA A 368 3.74 -10.89 -15.52
N VAL A 369 3.05 -12.02 -15.63
CA VAL A 369 3.11 -13.13 -14.67
C VAL A 369 4.52 -13.74 -14.63
N TYR A 370 5.15 -13.98 -15.78
CA TYR A 370 6.51 -14.50 -15.86
C TYR A 370 7.53 -13.56 -15.19
N THR A 371 7.39 -12.26 -15.38
CA THR A 371 8.21 -11.25 -14.72
C THR A 371 8.08 -11.30 -13.19
N LEU A 372 6.90 -11.68 -12.69
CA LEU A 372 6.62 -11.81 -11.26
C LEU A 372 7.02 -13.16 -10.64
N ARG A 373 7.61 -14.10 -11.39
CA ARG A 373 7.91 -15.47 -10.91
C ARG A 373 8.72 -15.53 -9.60
N SER A 374 9.66 -14.61 -9.40
CA SER A 374 10.42 -14.56 -8.15
C SER A 374 9.58 -14.04 -6.99
N ARG A 375 8.69 -13.06 -7.25
CA ARG A 375 7.76 -12.55 -6.23
C ARG A 375 6.72 -13.58 -5.81
N PHE A 376 6.41 -14.52 -6.69
CA PHE A 376 5.59 -15.66 -6.33
C PHE A 376 6.19 -16.38 -5.10
N PHE A 377 7.49 -16.65 -5.13
CA PHE A 377 8.19 -17.32 -4.03
C PHE A 377 8.24 -16.44 -2.77
N TYR A 378 8.49 -15.13 -2.93
CA TYR A 378 8.41 -14.16 -1.84
C TYR A 378 7.03 -14.17 -1.15
N CYS A 379 5.95 -14.05 -1.92
CA CYS A 379 4.59 -14.02 -1.39
C CYS A 379 4.20 -15.36 -0.72
N PHE A 380 4.66 -16.48 -1.28
CA PHE A 380 4.44 -17.80 -0.73
C PHE A 380 5.12 -17.96 0.64
N LEU A 381 6.41 -17.62 0.76
CA LEU A 381 7.15 -17.66 2.02
C LEU A 381 6.55 -16.70 3.05
N LEU A 382 6.14 -15.50 2.63
CA LEU A 382 5.46 -14.53 3.48
C LEU A 382 4.15 -15.11 4.05
N ALA A 383 3.34 -15.77 3.21
CA ALA A 383 2.10 -16.39 3.64
C ALA A 383 2.35 -17.50 4.68
N ILE A 384 3.36 -18.35 4.46
CA ILE A 384 3.77 -19.38 5.44
C ILE A 384 4.18 -18.71 6.76
N GLY A 385 5.06 -17.70 6.69
CA GLY A 385 5.54 -16.99 7.88
C GLY A 385 4.41 -16.35 8.68
N ILE A 386 3.47 -15.68 8.02
CA ILE A 386 2.28 -15.08 8.68
C ILE A 386 1.42 -16.18 9.29
N TYR A 387 1.13 -17.27 8.57
CA TYR A 387 0.33 -18.36 9.07
C TYR A 387 0.94 -19.00 10.33
N VAL A 388 2.24 -19.34 10.30
CA VAL A 388 2.96 -19.88 11.44
C VAL A 388 2.93 -18.91 12.62
N SER A 389 3.15 -17.62 12.36
CA SER A 389 3.09 -16.57 13.40
C SER A 389 1.70 -16.48 14.05
N MET A 390 0.63 -16.48 13.24
CA MET A 390 -0.76 -16.49 13.74
C MET A 390 -1.06 -17.76 14.57
N ARG A 391 -0.63 -18.91 14.09
CA ARG A 391 -0.80 -20.19 14.81
C ARG A 391 -0.09 -20.20 16.16
N ARG A 392 1.15 -19.71 16.21
CA ARG A 392 1.91 -19.58 17.47
C ARG A 392 1.21 -18.62 18.44
N GLN A 393 0.64 -17.52 17.94
CA GLN A 393 -0.11 -16.59 18.77
C GLN A 393 -1.40 -17.23 19.34
N GLN A 394 -2.17 -17.95 18.53
CA GLN A 394 -3.35 -18.67 18.96
C GLN A 394 -3.02 -19.75 20.00
N SER A 395 -1.97 -20.54 19.78
CA SER A 395 -1.55 -21.61 20.69
C SER A 395 -1.13 -21.08 22.07
N ARG A 396 -0.66 -19.84 22.17
CA ARG A 396 -0.32 -19.19 23.44
C ARG A 396 -1.53 -18.73 24.24
N GLY A 397 -2.72 -18.64 23.61
CA GLY A 397 -3.95 -18.26 24.32
C GLY A 397 -3.88 -16.89 25.02
N GLY A 398 -3.18 -15.91 24.43
CA GLY A 398 -3.01 -14.57 25.01
C GLY A 398 -1.91 -14.47 26.08
N LYS A 399 -1.20 -15.56 26.41
CA LYS A 399 -0.05 -15.49 27.34
C LYS A 399 1.04 -14.56 26.80
N PRO A 400 1.64 -13.72 27.67
CA PRO A 400 2.73 -12.84 27.27
C PRO A 400 3.93 -13.65 26.76
N LEU A 401 4.72 -13.04 25.91
CA LEU A 401 6.01 -13.60 25.48
C LEU A 401 6.94 -13.69 26.68
N ALA A 402 7.87 -14.68 26.65
CA ALA A 402 8.86 -14.85 27.69
C ALA A 402 9.57 -13.52 28.01
N ALA A 403 9.56 -13.13 29.27
CA ALA A 403 10.23 -11.94 29.77
C ALA A 403 11.77 -12.13 29.67
N GLY A 404 12.48 -11.04 29.34
CA GLY A 404 13.95 -11.02 29.27
C GLY A 404 14.45 -10.28 28.02
N HIS A 405 15.44 -9.41 28.22
CA HIS A 405 15.99 -8.59 27.14
C HIS A 405 16.64 -9.45 26.04
N LEU A 406 17.40 -10.48 26.42
CA LEU A 406 18.04 -11.38 25.45
C LEU A 406 17.03 -12.17 24.62
N ALA A 407 15.98 -12.70 25.25
CA ALA A 407 14.92 -13.41 24.54
C ALA A 407 14.17 -12.49 23.58
N ARG A 408 13.95 -11.22 23.96
CA ARG A 408 13.38 -10.21 23.08
C ARG A 408 14.26 -9.89 21.88
N ILE A 409 15.55 -9.65 22.12
CA ILE A 409 16.55 -9.40 21.05
C ILE A 409 16.57 -10.58 20.07
N GLY A 410 16.61 -11.82 20.59
CA GLY A 410 16.60 -13.02 19.76
C GLY A 410 15.33 -13.13 18.89
N ARG A 411 14.15 -12.77 19.42
CA ARG A 411 12.89 -12.74 18.63
C ARG A 411 12.94 -11.68 17.54
N ILE A 412 13.39 -10.46 17.89
CA ILE A 412 13.52 -9.36 16.90
C ILE A 412 14.49 -9.77 15.79
N PHE A 413 15.67 -10.31 16.16
CA PHE A 413 16.66 -10.76 15.19
C PHE A 413 16.12 -11.89 14.29
N GLY A 414 15.39 -12.86 14.85
CA GLY A 414 14.73 -13.88 14.07
C GLY A 414 13.70 -13.33 13.05
N VAL A 415 12.97 -12.26 13.41
CA VAL A 415 12.08 -11.56 12.48
C VAL A 415 12.88 -10.84 11.39
N TRP A 416 13.97 -10.17 11.75
CA TRP A 416 14.87 -9.51 10.78
C TRP A 416 15.44 -10.53 9.78
N THR A 417 15.97 -11.65 10.28
CA THR A 417 16.51 -12.71 9.42
C THR A 417 15.49 -13.26 8.47
N PHE A 418 14.26 -13.52 8.94
CA PHE A 418 13.18 -13.99 8.06
C PHE A 418 12.90 -12.99 6.92
N PHE A 419 12.71 -11.70 7.22
CA PHE A 419 12.42 -10.71 6.18
C PHE A 419 13.62 -10.43 5.29
N ALA A 420 14.83 -10.41 5.83
CA ALA A 420 16.05 -10.28 5.06
C ALA A 420 16.20 -11.41 4.02
N LEU A 421 15.97 -12.65 4.41
CA LEU A 421 16.06 -13.80 3.52
C LEU A 421 14.97 -13.80 2.44
N ILE A 422 13.72 -13.46 2.78
CA ILE A 422 12.68 -13.43 1.76
C ILE A 422 12.84 -12.28 0.75
N PHE A 423 13.57 -11.22 1.09
CA PHE A 423 13.83 -10.12 0.16
C PHE A 423 14.71 -10.53 -1.03
N ILE A 424 15.50 -11.60 -0.95
CA ILE A 424 16.22 -12.19 -2.07
C ILE A 424 15.26 -12.44 -3.26
N TRP A 425 14.03 -12.85 -2.96
CA TRP A 425 13.00 -13.15 -3.94
C TRP A 425 12.20 -11.93 -4.39
N ASN A 426 12.42 -10.76 -3.76
CA ASN A 426 11.73 -9.51 -4.06
C ASN A 426 12.61 -8.44 -4.73
N VAL A 427 13.90 -8.71 -4.96
CA VAL A 427 14.78 -7.81 -5.74
C VAL A 427 14.36 -7.75 -7.22
N ARG A 428 15.02 -6.92 -8.01
CA ARG A 428 14.64 -6.62 -9.39
C ARG A 428 14.19 -7.86 -10.18
N SER A 429 13.11 -7.73 -10.92
CA SER A 429 12.51 -8.81 -11.72
C SER A 429 13.43 -9.36 -12.82
N SER A 430 14.35 -8.54 -13.33
CA SER A 430 15.33 -8.92 -14.36
C SER A 430 16.36 -9.94 -13.91
N THR A 431 16.61 -10.08 -12.58
CA THR A 431 17.56 -11.05 -12.06
C THR A 431 17.03 -12.48 -12.26
N PRO A 432 17.81 -13.40 -12.88
CA PRO A 432 17.40 -14.78 -13.08
C PRO A 432 17.02 -15.50 -11.78
N PHE A 433 16.04 -16.40 -11.85
CA PHE A 433 15.61 -17.16 -10.67
C PHE A 433 16.73 -18.03 -10.10
N LEU A 434 17.51 -18.69 -10.95
CA LEU A 434 18.62 -19.54 -10.52
C LEU A 434 19.69 -18.74 -9.77
N ALA A 435 20.06 -17.56 -10.25
CA ALA A 435 21.02 -16.70 -9.53
C ALA A 435 20.56 -16.36 -8.09
N ARG A 436 19.24 -16.27 -7.84
CA ARG A 436 18.69 -16.11 -6.49
C ARG A 436 18.85 -17.37 -5.65
N VAL A 437 18.68 -18.54 -6.28
CA VAL A 437 18.89 -19.84 -5.61
C VAL A 437 20.36 -19.99 -5.25
N ASP A 438 21.25 -19.71 -6.19
CA ASP A 438 22.71 -19.80 -5.97
C ASP A 438 23.15 -18.83 -4.87
N PHE A 439 22.69 -17.58 -4.92
CA PHE A 439 22.94 -16.61 -3.85
C PHE A 439 22.38 -17.08 -2.49
N PHE A 440 21.17 -17.63 -2.46
CA PHE A 440 20.59 -18.16 -1.22
C PHE A 440 21.41 -19.32 -0.66
N LEU A 441 21.86 -20.25 -1.50
CA LEU A 441 22.67 -21.40 -1.10
C LEU A 441 24.07 -20.95 -0.60
N SER A 442 24.68 -19.96 -1.26
CA SER A 442 25.99 -19.41 -0.85
C SER A 442 25.98 -18.83 0.56
N LEU A 443 24.84 -18.31 1.05
CA LEU A 443 24.69 -17.84 2.44
C LEU A 443 24.92 -18.95 3.48
N PHE A 444 24.82 -20.19 3.08
CA PHE A 444 24.99 -21.38 3.94
C PHE A 444 26.22 -22.22 3.56
N GLY A 445 27.05 -21.74 2.64
CA GLY A 445 28.26 -22.42 2.20
C GLY A 445 28.03 -23.56 1.19
N PHE A 446 26.92 -23.55 0.47
CA PHE A 446 26.54 -24.57 -0.54
C PHE A 446 26.76 -24.08 -1.98
N ALA A 447 27.55 -23.05 -2.21
CA ALA A 447 27.85 -22.51 -3.54
C ALA A 447 29.22 -22.95 -4.02
#